data_134d97abdbafe8f9c7a0a47273bfc301
#
_entry.id   134d97abdbafe8f9c7a0a47273bfc301
#
_cell.length_a   1.000
_cell.length_b   1.000
_cell.length_c   1.000
_cell.angle_alpha   90.00
_cell.angle_beta   90.00
_cell.angle_gamma   90.00
#
_symmetry.space_group_name_H-M   'P 1'
#
loop_
_entity.id
_entity.type
_entity.pdbx_description
1 polymer ?
#
loop_
_entity_poly.entity_id
_entity_poly.type
_entity_poly.pdbx_seq_one_letter_code
_entity_poly.pdbx_strand_id
1 'polypeptide(L)'
;MSDCCTDACCCGKVIDAPVVTPVIGSKRVEPGKYKGSAAKVFFSPIIDAEHLIKLYNLVNSEIYGRVAIKLHTGEKHGPNILPRDLVKALQETIPDSNIVETNTLYEGDRYTTEGHRETIKVNGWTFCPVDIMDEEGSVNLPVNGGFHLKEVAMGKNILNYDSMLVLTHFKGHAMGGFGGSMKNIAIGCASGQVGKRQGC
;
A
#
# COMPACT_ATOMS: atom_id res chain seq x y z
N MET A 1 -13.22 18.19 -35.17
CA MET A 1 -12.20 18.89 -34.39
C MET A 1 -12.96 19.83 -33.50
N SER A 2 -13.32 19.40 -32.33
CA SER A 2 -14.07 20.19 -31.37
C SER A 2 -13.36 20.13 -30.04
N ASP A 3 -13.11 21.30 -29.55
CA ASP A 3 -12.44 21.67 -28.32
C ASP A 3 -12.94 20.89 -27.11
N CYS A 4 -12.14 19.99 -26.62
CA CYS A 4 -12.35 19.31 -25.37
C CYS A 4 -11.09 19.48 -24.51
N CYS A 5 -10.85 20.69 -24.03
CA CYS A 5 -9.89 21.00 -22.95
C CYS A 5 -9.99 22.48 -22.59
N THR A 6 -11.12 22.89 -22.05
CA THR A 6 -11.21 24.14 -21.31
C THR A 6 -11.55 23.84 -19.87
N ASP A 7 -10.65 24.19 -18.98
CA ASP A 7 -10.82 24.55 -17.57
C ASP A 7 -11.08 23.49 -16.48
N ALA A 8 -10.92 22.18 -16.74
CA ALA A 8 -11.14 21.19 -15.66
C ALA A 8 -9.93 20.30 -15.31
N CYS A 9 -8.82 20.45 -15.98
CA CYS A 9 -7.61 19.64 -15.74
C CYS A 9 -6.47 20.45 -15.11
N CYS A 10 -6.75 21.18 -14.04
CA CYS A 10 -5.68 21.77 -13.23
C CYS A 10 -5.24 20.78 -12.19
N CYS A 11 -3.97 20.36 -12.29
CA CYS A 11 -3.24 19.70 -11.23
C CYS A 11 -3.52 20.34 -9.88
N GLY A 12 -3.96 19.55 -8.91
CA GLY A 12 -4.11 20.00 -7.53
C GLY A 12 -5.52 20.39 -7.10
N LYS A 13 -6.56 20.15 -7.91
CA LYS A 13 -7.93 20.30 -7.41
C LYS A 13 -8.30 19.15 -6.48
N VAL A 14 -8.74 19.49 -5.28
CA VAL A 14 -9.41 18.56 -4.37
C VAL A 14 -10.72 18.16 -5.05
N ILE A 15 -10.89 16.89 -5.34
CA ILE A 15 -12.17 16.35 -5.77
C ILE A 15 -12.84 15.78 -4.52
N ASP A 16 -13.96 16.37 -4.13
CA ASP A 16 -14.83 15.75 -3.14
C ASP A 16 -15.41 14.48 -3.77
N ALA A 17 -14.77 13.34 -3.48
CA ALA A 17 -15.29 12.06 -3.93
C ALA A 17 -16.67 11.81 -3.27
N PRO A 18 -17.62 11.23 -4.00
CA PRO A 18 -18.86 10.81 -3.38
C PRO A 18 -18.55 9.87 -2.22
N VAL A 19 -19.21 10.07 -1.10
CA VAL A 19 -19.04 9.24 0.10
C VAL A 19 -19.30 7.78 -0.27
N VAL A 20 -18.21 7.01 -0.36
CA VAL A 20 -18.35 5.55 -0.54
C VAL A 20 -18.80 4.98 0.79
N THR A 21 -20.02 4.50 0.82
CA THR A 21 -20.60 3.91 2.01
C THR A 21 -19.93 2.58 2.32
N PRO A 22 -19.35 2.40 3.50
CA PRO A 22 -18.73 1.12 3.87
C PRO A 22 -19.77 0.01 3.92
N VAL A 23 -19.45 -1.12 3.34
CA VAL A 23 -20.24 -2.35 3.49
C VAL A 23 -19.80 -3.00 4.80
N ILE A 24 -20.68 -2.99 5.81
CA ILE A 24 -20.45 -3.70 7.06
C ILE A 24 -21.25 -4.99 7.00
N GLY A 25 -20.59 -6.11 6.82
CA GLY A 25 -21.21 -7.41 6.60
C GLY A 25 -21.98 -7.47 5.29
N SER A 26 -23.10 -8.22 5.25
CA SER A 26 -23.96 -8.37 4.06
C SER A 26 -24.93 -7.19 3.82
N LYS A 27 -24.88 -6.14 4.63
CA LYS A 27 -25.78 -4.98 4.52
C LYS A 27 -25.04 -3.79 3.94
N ARG A 28 -25.45 -3.35 2.76
CA ARG A 28 -25.07 -2.04 2.22
C ARG A 28 -25.61 -0.95 3.16
N VAL A 29 -24.73 -0.05 3.57
CA VAL A 29 -25.17 1.18 4.23
C VAL A 29 -25.70 2.12 3.16
N GLU A 30 -26.94 2.56 3.30
CA GLU A 30 -27.59 3.48 2.34
C GLU A 30 -26.80 4.77 2.18
N PRO A 31 -26.60 5.28 0.95
CA PRO A 31 -25.97 6.58 0.73
C PRO A 31 -26.66 7.68 1.55
N GLY A 32 -25.88 8.52 2.21
CA GLY A 32 -26.39 9.63 3.04
C GLY A 32 -26.64 9.29 4.51
N LYS A 33 -26.53 8.02 4.94
CA LYS A 33 -26.61 7.64 6.37
C LYS A 33 -25.28 7.67 7.10
N TYR A 34 -24.18 7.92 6.38
CA TYR A 34 -22.87 8.10 6.99
C TYR A 34 -22.77 9.50 7.61
N LYS A 35 -22.63 9.54 8.93
CA LYS A 35 -22.54 10.82 9.70
C LYS A 35 -21.10 11.36 9.85
N GLY A 36 -20.13 10.75 9.21
CA GLY A 36 -18.74 11.21 9.22
C GLY A 36 -18.47 12.30 8.18
N SER A 37 -17.40 13.04 8.33
CA SER A 37 -16.89 13.91 7.28
C SER A 37 -16.35 13.07 6.11
N ALA A 38 -16.60 13.49 4.87
CA ALA A 38 -16.03 12.87 3.70
C ALA A 38 -14.49 12.99 3.75
N ALA A 39 -13.79 11.90 3.44
CA ALA A 39 -12.34 11.93 3.29
C ALA A 39 -11.96 12.75 2.06
N LYS A 40 -10.92 13.57 2.19
CA LYS A 40 -10.36 14.28 1.03
C LYS A 40 -9.60 13.31 0.15
N VAL A 41 -9.86 13.36 -1.15
CA VAL A 41 -9.16 12.56 -2.17
C VAL A 41 -8.50 13.53 -3.16
N PHE A 42 -7.22 13.31 -3.43
CA PHE A 42 -6.46 14.08 -4.40
C PHE A 42 -6.19 13.20 -5.62
N PHE A 43 -6.31 13.77 -6.81
CA PHE A 43 -6.16 13.06 -8.06
C PHE A 43 -5.25 13.83 -9.02
N SER A 44 -4.39 13.11 -9.74
CA SER A 44 -3.65 13.60 -10.89
C SER A 44 -3.84 12.65 -12.07
N PRO A 45 -4.17 13.15 -13.27
CA PRO A 45 -4.20 12.34 -14.49
C PRO A 45 -2.80 12.04 -15.03
N ILE A 46 -1.76 12.71 -14.49
CA ILE A 46 -0.37 12.57 -14.92
C ILE A 46 0.35 11.67 -13.93
N ILE A 47 0.99 10.62 -14.44
CA ILE A 47 1.76 9.65 -13.65
C ILE A 47 3.24 9.87 -13.95
N ASP A 48 3.85 10.77 -13.18
CA ASP A 48 5.28 11.03 -13.17
C ASP A 48 5.77 11.34 -11.76
N ALA A 49 7.07 11.51 -11.57
CA ALA A 49 7.67 11.74 -10.26
C ALA A 49 7.23 13.07 -9.65
N GLU A 50 7.12 14.13 -10.44
CA GLU A 50 6.73 15.45 -9.98
C GLU A 50 5.30 15.44 -9.42
N HIS A 51 4.36 14.84 -10.14
CA HIS A 51 2.95 14.78 -9.72
C HIS A 51 2.76 13.82 -8.54
N LEU A 52 3.52 12.71 -8.49
CA LEU A 52 3.49 11.82 -7.33
C LEU A 52 3.98 12.53 -6.07
N ILE A 53 5.07 13.29 -6.13
CA ILE A 53 5.58 14.08 -5.00
C ILE A 53 4.60 15.18 -4.60
N LYS A 54 3.95 15.85 -5.56
CA LYS A 54 2.89 16.81 -5.26
C LYS A 54 1.73 16.18 -4.51
N LEU A 55 1.26 14.99 -4.94
CA LEU A 55 0.20 14.25 -4.24
C LEU A 55 0.64 13.85 -2.83
N TYR A 56 1.87 13.35 -2.69
CA TYR A 56 2.43 13.02 -1.37
C TYR A 56 2.41 14.22 -0.43
N ASN A 57 2.83 15.39 -0.88
CA ASN A 57 2.85 16.62 -0.07
C ASN A 57 1.46 17.10 0.37
N LEU A 58 0.39 16.63 -0.26
CA LEU A 58 -1.00 16.92 0.14
C LEU A 58 -1.54 15.96 1.21
N VAL A 59 -0.89 14.80 1.41
CA VAL A 59 -1.38 13.74 2.31
C VAL A 59 -0.38 13.31 3.38
N ASN A 60 0.78 13.97 3.47
CA ASN A 60 1.87 13.56 4.33
C ASN A 60 1.81 14.08 5.78
N SER A 61 0.70 14.70 6.20
CA SER A 61 0.56 15.28 7.54
C SER A 61 0.77 14.27 8.68
N GLU A 62 0.48 12.99 8.43
CA GLU A 62 0.62 11.90 9.40
C GLU A 62 1.88 11.05 9.15
N ILE A 63 2.79 11.51 8.28
CA ILE A 63 4.06 10.84 8.01
C ILE A 63 5.15 11.49 8.85
N TYR A 64 5.78 10.71 9.73
CA TYR A 64 6.81 11.18 10.64
C TYR A 64 7.76 10.04 11.06
N GLY A 65 8.92 10.40 11.62
CA GLY A 65 9.90 9.47 12.15
C GLY A 65 10.47 8.53 11.07
N ARG A 66 10.70 7.29 11.45
CA ARG A 66 11.13 6.25 10.51
C ARG A 66 9.93 5.72 9.72
N VAL A 67 9.99 5.86 8.40
CA VAL A 67 8.84 5.64 7.51
C VAL A 67 8.93 4.32 6.77
N ALA A 68 7.91 3.50 6.90
CA ALA A 68 7.71 2.31 6.08
C ALA A 68 7.02 2.68 4.76
N ILE A 69 7.65 2.53 3.61
CA ILE A 69 7.00 2.64 2.31
C ILE A 69 6.50 1.25 1.91
N LYS A 70 5.22 0.98 2.16
CA LYS A 70 4.61 -0.31 1.83
C LYS A 70 4.16 -0.33 0.39
N LEU A 71 4.80 -1.17 -0.39
CA LEU A 71 4.42 -1.43 -1.78
C LEU A 71 4.49 -2.93 -2.08
N HIS A 72 4.10 -3.32 -3.28
CA HIS A 72 4.27 -4.67 -3.78
C HIS A 72 5.52 -4.75 -4.66
N THR A 73 6.56 -5.43 -4.18
CA THR A 73 7.84 -5.58 -4.90
C THR A 73 7.75 -6.49 -6.12
N GLY A 74 6.69 -7.29 -6.22
CA GLY A 74 6.35 -8.13 -7.37
C GLY A 74 6.96 -9.53 -7.34
N GLU A 75 6.40 -10.39 -8.17
CA GLU A 75 7.00 -11.67 -8.51
C GLU A 75 8.25 -11.44 -9.38
N LYS A 76 9.15 -12.40 -9.41
CA LYS A 76 10.38 -12.33 -10.19
C LYS A 76 10.05 -12.08 -11.68
N HIS A 77 10.59 -11.00 -12.23
CA HIS A 77 10.26 -10.51 -13.58
C HIS A 77 8.77 -10.20 -13.80
N GLY A 78 7.98 -10.03 -12.75
CA GLY A 78 6.55 -9.76 -12.86
C GLY A 78 6.24 -8.37 -13.41
N PRO A 79 5.17 -8.23 -14.26
CA PRO A 79 4.86 -6.95 -14.91
C PRO A 79 4.06 -5.99 -14.03
N ASN A 80 3.45 -6.46 -12.95
CA ASN A 80 2.46 -5.70 -12.18
C ASN A 80 3.08 -5.01 -10.95
N ILE A 81 4.11 -4.22 -11.18
CA ILE A 81 4.81 -3.44 -10.14
C ILE A 81 4.92 -1.98 -10.54
N LEU A 82 5.06 -1.11 -9.55
CA LEU A 82 5.25 0.32 -9.78
C LEU A 82 6.57 0.58 -10.54
N PRO A 83 6.63 1.61 -11.39
CA PRO A 83 7.87 2.05 -12.00
C PRO A 83 8.90 2.44 -10.92
N ARG A 84 10.11 1.83 -10.98
CA ARG A 84 11.14 2.02 -9.96
C ARG A 84 11.58 3.47 -9.83
N ASP A 85 11.67 4.18 -10.95
CA ASP A 85 12.09 5.59 -10.97
C ASP A 85 11.10 6.49 -10.22
N LEU A 86 9.80 6.23 -10.33
CA LEU A 86 8.78 6.96 -9.57
C LEU A 86 8.92 6.71 -8.06
N VAL A 87 9.11 5.44 -7.68
CA VAL A 87 9.25 5.07 -6.27
C VAL A 87 10.54 5.62 -5.70
N LYS A 88 11.64 5.56 -6.46
CA LYS A 88 12.93 6.13 -6.06
C LYS A 88 12.81 7.63 -5.82
N ALA A 89 12.26 8.38 -6.78
CA ALA A 89 12.09 9.83 -6.66
C ALA A 89 11.25 10.21 -5.44
N LEU A 90 10.17 9.46 -5.15
CA LEU A 90 9.37 9.68 -3.96
C LEU A 90 10.15 9.34 -2.68
N GLN A 91 10.81 8.17 -2.63
CA GLN A 91 11.58 7.72 -1.47
C GLN A 91 12.67 8.71 -1.09
N GLU A 92 13.38 9.28 -2.08
CA GLU A 92 14.42 10.29 -1.86
C GLU A 92 13.89 11.59 -1.21
N THR A 93 12.59 11.85 -1.28
CA THR A 93 11.94 13.01 -0.61
C THR A 93 11.50 12.71 0.83
N ILE A 94 11.58 11.45 1.27
CA ILE A 94 11.11 11.02 2.59
C ILE A 94 12.32 10.60 3.41
N PRO A 95 12.81 11.46 4.32
CA PRO A 95 13.95 11.11 5.18
C PRO A 95 13.65 9.85 6.00
N ASP A 96 14.70 9.07 6.28
CA ASP A 96 14.63 7.83 7.09
C ASP A 96 13.52 6.89 6.66
N SER A 97 13.44 6.60 5.36
CA SER A 97 12.42 5.71 4.81
C SER A 97 13.02 4.46 4.18
N ASN A 98 12.33 3.33 4.38
CA ASN A 98 12.65 2.06 3.74
C ASN A 98 11.42 1.52 3.00
N ILE A 99 11.63 0.78 1.91
CA ILE A 99 10.60 -0.08 1.35
C ILE A 99 10.39 -1.26 2.29
N VAL A 100 9.12 -1.65 2.50
CA VAL A 100 8.79 -2.80 3.34
C VAL A 100 7.89 -3.80 2.62
N GLU A 101 8.13 -5.08 2.89
CA GLU A 101 7.37 -6.22 2.37
C GLU A 101 7.34 -7.37 3.41
N THR A 102 6.63 -8.44 3.11
CA THR A 102 6.68 -9.72 3.85
C THR A 102 6.73 -10.89 2.88
N ASN A 103 7.25 -12.02 3.33
CA ASN A 103 7.30 -13.25 2.57
C ASN A 103 5.89 -13.72 2.18
N THR A 104 5.78 -14.53 1.13
CA THR A 104 4.49 -15.07 0.67
C THR A 104 4.06 -16.29 1.48
N LEU A 105 2.74 -16.56 1.51
CA LEU A 105 2.20 -17.80 2.07
C LEU A 105 2.35 -18.98 1.09
N TYR A 106 2.22 -18.71 -0.21
CA TYR A 106 2.32 -19.70 -1.26
C TYR A 106 3.80 -19.93 -1.65
N GLU A 107 4.10 -21.13 -2.09
CA GLU A 107 5.42 -21.49 -2.61
C GLU A 107 5.78 -20.69 -3.86
N GLY A 108 7.03 -20.30 -3.97
CA GLY A 108 7.56 -19.49 -5.05
C GLY A 108 8.81 -18.72 -4.62
N ASP A 109 9.29 -17.85 -5.49
CA ASP A 109 10.55 -17.10 -5.28
C ASP A 109 10.55 -16.21 -4.02
N ARG A 110 9.38 -15.83 -3.51
CA ARG A 110 9.23 -14.97 -2.32
C ARG A 110 8.75 -15.73 -1.08
N TYR A 111 8.78 -17.08 -1.12
CA TYR A 111 8.37 -17.90 0.01
C TYR A 111 9.40 -17.89 1.14
N THR A 112 10.70 -17.91 0.79
CA THR A 112 11.80 -17.76 1.73
C THR A 112 12.39 -16.37 1.68
N THR A 113 13.01 -15.92 2.78
CA THR A 113 13.67 -14.62 2.84
C THR A 113 14.79 -14.48 1.82
N GLU A 114 15.57 -15.53 1.60
CA GLU A 114 16.66 -15.55 0.62
C GLU A 114 16.13 -15.39 -0.81
N GLY A 115 15.12 -16.18 -1.19
CA GLY A 115 14.49 -16.10 -2.49
C GLY A 115 13.80 -14.74 -2.71
N HIS A 116 13.18 -14.20 -1.67
CA HIS A 116 12.56 -12.88 -1.72
C HIS A 116 13.60 -11.76 -1.91
N ARG A 117 14.74 -11.81 -1.21
CA ARG A 117 15.84 -10.85 -1.41
C ARG A 117 16.40 -10.90 -2.82
N GLU A 118 16.53 -12.10 -3.40
CA GLU A 118 16.95 -12.24 -4.80
C GLU A 118 15.90 -11.65 -5.76
N THR A 119 14.62 -11.91 -5.53
CA THR A 119 13.52 -11.34 -6.33
C THR A 119 13.51 -9.81 -6.26
N ILE A 120 13.73 -9.22 -5.09
CA ILE A 120 13.87 -7.78 -4.88
C ILE A 120 14.99 -7.20 -5.76
N LYS A 121 16.16 -7.84 -5.80
CA LYS A 121 17.28 -7.42 -6.64
C LYS A 121 16.95 -7.52 -8.13
N VAL A 122 16.43 -8.68 -8.56
CA VAL A 122 16.06 -8.92 -9.96
C VAL A 122 15.02 -7.91 -10.45
N ASN A 123 14.07 -7.52 -9.60
CA ASN A 123 13.06 -6.53 -9.93
C ASN A 123 13.56 -5.08 -9.79
N GLY A 124 14.83 -4.86 -9.44
CA GLY A 124 15.48 -3.54 -9.44
C GLY A 124 15.19 -2.67 -8.22
N TRP A 125 14.73 -3.26 -7.11
CA TRP A 125 14.52 -2.54 -5.84
C TRP A 125 15.83 -2.45 -5.05
N THR A 126 16.83 -1.75 -5.59
CA THR A 126 18.19 -1.69 -5.03
C THR A 126 18.64 -0.28 -4.65
N PHE A 127 17.79 0.71 -4.84
CA PHE A 127 18.12 2.13 -4.61
C PHE A 127 17.94 2.56 -3.14
N CYS A 128 17.24 1.77 -2.33
CA CYS A 128 17.15 1.96 -0.89
C CYS A 128 17.05 0.59 -0.19
N PRO A 129 17.19 0.52 1.14
CA PRO A 129 16.95 -0.72 1.88
C PRO A 129 15.52 -1.21 1.67
N VAL A 130 15.37 -2.54 1.50
CA VAL A 130 14.07 -3.21 1.51
C VAL A 130 14.05 -4.15 2.71
N ASP A 131 13.15 -3.87 3.65
CA ASP A 131 12.95 -4.67 4.86
C ASP A 131 11.89 -5.73 4.60
N ILE A 132 12.25 -7.01 4.74
CA ILE A 132 11.32 -8.13 4.75
C ILE A 132 10.87 -8.29 6.21
N MET A 133 9.79 -7.62 6.57
CA MET A 133 9.37 -7.40 7.95
C MET A 133 9.16 -8.67 8.79
N ASP A 134 8.96 -9.82 8.16
CA ASP A 134 8.76 -11.10 8.84
C ASP A 134 9.99 -12.01 8.82
N GLU A 135 11.17 -11.52 8.42
CA GLU A 135 12.40 -12.32 8.46
C GLU A 135 12.82 -12.69 9.89
N GLU A 136 12.54 -11.84 10.87
CA GLU A 136 12.76 -12.09 12.28
C GLU A 136 11.54 -12.70 13.01
N GLY A 137 10.53 -13.12 12.26
CA GLY A 137 9.29 -13.69 12.80
C GLY A 137 8.10 -12.73 12.78
N SER A 138 7.15 -13.00 13.65
CA SER A 138 5.88 -12.25 13.71
C SER A 138 5.63 -11.62 15.08
N VAL A 139 4.78 -10.61 15.10
CA VAL A 139 4.23 -9.97 16.30
C VAL A 139 2.71 -9.95 16.20
N ASN A 140 2.03 -10.31 17.29
CA ASN A 140 0.57 -10.19 17.37
C ASN A 140 0.20 -8.77 17.74
N LEU A 141 -0.57 -8.11 16.88
CA LEU A 141 -1.09 -6.77 17.12
C LEU A 141 -2.61 -6.83 17.35
N PRO A 142 -3.15 -6.07 18.34
CA PRO A 142 -4.58 -6.07 18.63
C PRO A 142 -5.37 -5.41 17.49
N VAL A 143 -6.56 -5.95 17.21
CA VAL A 143 -7.52 -5.38 16.26
C VAL A 143 -8.68 -4.75 17.04
N ASN A 144 -8.63 -3.43 17.22
CA ASN A 144 -9.66 -2.69 17.92
C ASN A 144 -10.98 -2.70 17.12
N GLY A 145 -12.05 -3.19 17.73
CA GLY A 145 -13.35 -3.29 17.06
C GLY A 145 -13.45 -4.39 16.02
N GLY A 146 -12.47 -5.27 15.90
CA GLY A 146 -12.47 -6.37 14.95
C GLY A 146 -13.68 -7.30 15.15
N PHE A 147 -14.37 -7.64 14.04
CA PHE A 147 -15.52 -8.54 14.08
C PHE A 147 -15.08 -10.01 14.18
N HIS A 148 -14.20 -10.44 13.29
CA HIS A 148 -13.72 -11.83 13.23
C HIS A 148 -12.41 -12.03 13.99
N LEU A 149 -11.46 -11.10 13.86
CA LEU A 149 -10.15 -11.20 14.48
C LEU A 149 -10.02 -10.21 15.63
N LYS A 150 -9.45 -10.66 16.74
CA LYS A 150 -9.10 -9.81 17.89
C LYS A 150 -7.64 -9.38 17.88
N GLU A 151 -6.82 -10.15 17.18
CA GLU A 151 -5.41 -9.87 16.92
C GLU A 151 -5.02 -10.37 15.54
N VAL A 152 -3.94 -9.83 14.99
CA VAL A 152 -3.35 -10.25 13.73
C VAL A 152 -1.84 -10.40 13.88
N ALA A 153 -1.28 -11.46 13.28
CA ALA A 153 0.16 -11.68 13.26
C ALA A 153 0.78 -10.93 12.08
N MET A 154 1.48 -9.86 12.38
CA MET A 154 2.20 -9.01 11.41
C MET A 154 3.68 -9.38 11.38
N GLY A 155 4.38 -9.00 10.32
CA GLY A 155 5.85 -9.09 10.30
C GLY A 155 6.44 -8.27 11.45
N LYS A 156 7.35 -8.90 12.25
CA LYS A 156 7.85 -8.31 13.51
C LYS A 156 8.48 -6.93 13.32
N ASN A 157 9.19 -6.74 12.21
CA ASN A 157 9.90 -5.48 11.94
C ASN A 157 8.98 -4.28 11.69
N ILE A 158 7.64 -4.48 11.60
CA ILE A 158 6.68 -3.37 11.55
C ILE A 158 6.82 -2.44 12.75
N LEU A 159 7.28 -2.98 13.90
CA LEU A 159 7.51 -2.21 15.11
C LEU A 159 8.71 -1.24 15.04
N ASN A 160 9.53 -1.34 14.01
CA ASN A 160 10.69 -0.47 13.79
C ASN A 160 10.33 0.84 13.08
N TYR A 161 9.04 1.05 12.76
CA TYR A 161 8.58 2.21 12.00
C TYR A 161 7.57 3.03 12.79
N ASP A 162 7.66 4.35 12.66
CA ASP A 162 6.77 5.30 13.33
C ASP A 162 5.54 5.62 12.50
N SER A 163 5.67 5.55 11.18
CA SER A 163 4.57 5.79 10.25
C SER A 163 4.70 4.96 8.97
N MET A 164 3.60 4.84 8.21
CA MET A 164 3.56 4.05 7.00
C MET A 164 2.91 4.82 5.84
N LEU A 165 3.62 4.90 4.72
CA LEU A 165 3.09 5.33 3.44
C LEU A 165 2.73 4.10 2.61
N VAL A 166 1.46 3.94 2.25
CA VAL A 166 1.00 2.83 1.41
C VAL A 166 0.97 3.27 -0.05
N LEU A 167 1.95 2.80 -0.81
CA LEU A 167 2.10 3.11 -2.23
C LEU A 167 1.67 1.89 -3.06
N THR A 168 0.54 2.00 -3.75
CA THR A 168 -0.13 0.83 -4.32
C THR A 168 -0.29 0.93 -5.83
N HIS A 169 0.10 -0.14 -6.52
CA HIS A 169 -0.32 -0.41 -7.89
C HIS A 169 -1.73 -1.03 -7.86
N PHE A 170 -2.74 -0.24 -8.22
CA PHE A 170 -4.13 -0.73 -8.30
C PHE A 170 -4.32 -1.60 -9.53
N LYS A 171 -4.83 -2.81 -9.35
CA LYS A 171 -4.97 -3.81 -10.42
C LYS A 171 -6.10 -4.80 -10.17
N GLY A 172 -6.52 -5.52 -11.20
CA GLY A 172 -7.40 -6.68 -11.06
C GLY A 172 -6.77 -7.79 -10.21
N HIS A 173 -7.60 -8.56 -9.52
CA HIS A 173 -7.17 -9.71 -8.72
C HIS A 173 -8.15 -10.87 -8.89
N ALA A 174 -7.63 -12.07 -9.21
CA ALA A 174 -8.45 -13.24 -9.53
C ALA A 174 -9.40 -13.66 -8.40
N MET A 175 -8.95 -13.63 -7.16
CA MET A 175 -9.76 -14.05 -6.00
C MET A 175 -10.52 -12.91 -5.33
N GLY A 176 -9.97 -11.69 -5.33
CA GLY A 176 -10.54 -10.53 -4.62
C GLY A 176 -11.23 -9.50 -5.52
N GLY A 177 -11.36 -9.77 -6.82
CA GLY A 177 -11.86 -8.82 -7.81
C GLY A 177 -10.83 -7.74 -8.15
N PHE A 178 -10.29 -7.05 -7.15
CA PHE A 178 -9.20 -6.08 -7.32
C PHE A 178 -8.22 -6.11 -6.15
N GLY A 179 -7.00 -5.62 -6.40
CA GLY A 179 -5.97 -5.39 -5.39
C GLY A 179 -5.68 -3.89 -5.27
N GLY A 180 -5.91 -3.33 -4.10
CA GLY A 180 -5.67 -1.93 -3.75
C GLY A 180 -4.95 -1.82 -2.41
N SER A 181 -4.97 -0.63 -1.81
CA SER A 181 -4.25 -0.34 -0.57
C SER A 181 -4.67 -1.21 0.61
N MET A 182 -5.96 -1.53 0.74
CA MET A 182 -6.44 -2.44 1.79
C MET A 182 -5.79 -3.82 1.69
N LYS A 183 -5.74 -4.40 0.47
CA LYS A 183 -5.07 -5.69 0.25
C LYS A 183 -3.55 -5.58 0.45
N ASN A 184 -2.96 -4.48 0.01
CA ASN A 184 -1.53 -4.24 0.18
C ASN A 184 -1.13 -4.18 1.66
N ILE A 185 -1.94 -3.60 2.53
CA ILE A 185 -1.74 -3.61 3.98
C ILE A 185 -2.07 -4.98 4.56
N ALA A 186 -3.29 -5.47 4.39
CA ALA A 186 -3.80 -6.64 5.08
C ALA A 186 -2.96 -7.90 4.79
N ILE A 187 -2.65 -8.16 3.52
CA ILE A 187 -1.85 -9.32 3.13
C ILE A 187 -0.36 -8.99 3.11
N GLY A 188 0.00 -7.78 2.71
CA GLY A 188 1.40 -7.40 2.52
C GLY A 188 2.14 -7.00 3.79
N CYS A 189 1.47 -6.83 4.93
CA CYS A 189 2.10 -6.62 6.24
C CYS A 189 1.91 -7.82 7.17
N ALA A 190 0.94 -8.69 6.91
CA ALA A 190 0.79 -9.95 7.64
C ALA A 190 2.00 -10.85 7.39
N SER A 191 2.50 -11.51 8.45
CA SER A 191 3.63 -12.45 8.32
C SER A 191 3.29 -13.62 7.40
N GLY A 192 4.25 -14.06 6.59
CA GLY A 192 4.02 -15.04 5.53
C GLY A 192 3.40 -16.35 6.02
N GLN A 193 3.99 -16.93 7.07
CA GLN A 193 3.61 -18.26 7.54
C GLN A 193 2.49 -18.28 8.58
N VAL A 194 2.29 -17.20 9.32
CA VAL A 194 1.30 -17.13 10.40
C VAL A 194 0.16 -16.18 10.05
N GLY A 195 0.48 -14.91 9.84
CA GLY A 195 -0.54 -13.87 9.69
C GLY A 195 -1.39 -14.00 8.43
N LYS A 196 -0.78 -14.37 7.31
CA LYS A 196 -1.53 -14.56 6.05
C LYS A 196 -2.54 -15.70 6.11
N ARG A 197 -2.32 -16.71 6.96
CA ARG A 197 -3.30 -17.78 7.18
C ARG A 197 -4.53 -17.30 7.94
N GLN A 198 -4.42 -16.23 8.72
CA GLN A 198 -5.57 -15.65 9.42
C GLN A 198 -6.49 -14.85 8.50
N GLY A 199 -5.98 -14.36 7.37
CA GLY A 199 -6.70 -13.55 6.40
C GLY A 199 -7.18 -14.29 5.13
N CYS A 200 -6.93 -15.60 5.05
CA CYS A 200 -7.31 -16.45 3.92
C CYS A 200 -8.58 -17.26 4.17
#